data_035676469b1468692c7d77914ea04352
#
_entry.id   035676469b1468692c7d77914ea04352
#
_cell.length_a   1.000
_cell.length_b   1.000
_cell.length_c   1.000
_cell.angle_alpha   90.00
_cell.angle_beta   90.00
_cell.angle_gamma   90.00
#
_symmetry.space_group_name_H-M   'P 1'
#
loop_
_entity.id
_entity.type
_entity.pdbx_description
1 polymer ?
#
loop_
_entity_poly.entity_id
_entity_poly.type
_entity_poly.pdbx_seq_one_letter_code
_entity_poly.pdbx_strand_id
1 'polypeptide(L)'
;MKRSVIFWLTIMLTFDIFAQPGFLTVAEKSDFKSTSNYKDINDYIDKLLKSSPYIRRETMATSIEGREVPLLIIGNPLPKSPADLINDKRIVVYIQADIHAGEVEGKEATQMYLRDLLKEKNPEILKNVVLLVCPLFNPDGNEKISPLNRTYQNGPENGVGVRFNGQFLDLNRDAMKAESPEVRGVLTNVFNKWDPAIFMDCHTTDGSYHVEPTTFCWMVNPDGDNSLIAYMREKMMPEMSKTLSDKYNILNCFYGEFFDMLNPGKGWVLDASEPRYITNYYGIRNRLGILNENYVYADFKSRVMGCYYLIHSLLDYASGHKSEIRNILSETDKKTIAKGDNPSVTDSFAIDYNVRPLPDKVTIRTYEAELVNETNGWKNYHRTDRQQDVTVPYYIDYYATKNVRFPFAYLITIKDPAITDLLKIHGVKFEKLSADARIEVQRFDINELKGSTKLNQGHYTNTIDGKYVNGPVDFPAGTIIVRTAQPLGNLAAYLLEPQPNDGILFWNFLDRYLVPQWGLGYNQYPVYKVLDRTDIKSKPEI
;
A
#
# COMPACT_ATOMS: atom_id res chain seq x y z
N MET A 1 39.80 61.49 -21.18
CA MET A 1 39.26 60.54 -20.20
C MET A 1 38.50 59.45 -20.95
N LYS A 2 39.17 58.28 -21.18
CA LYS A 2 38.56 57.11 -21.80
C LYS A 2 38.05 56.18 -20.69
N ARG A 3 36.73 55.92 -20.61
CA ARG A 3 36.11 54.95 -19.73
C ARG A 3 36.13 53.60 -20.42
N SER A 4 36.91 52.64 -19.92
CA SER A 4 36.87 51.22 -20.32
C SER A 4 35.71 50.56 -19.57
N VAL A 5 34.77 50.00 -20.33
CA VAL A 5 33.69 49.15 -19.82
C VAL A 5 34.22 47.72 -19.88
N ILE A 6 34.40 47.10 -18.72
CA ILE A 6 34.75 45.68 -18.58
C ILE A 6 33.44 44.89 -18.59
N PHE A 7 33.25 44.08 -19.65
CA PHE A 7 32.13 43.14 -19.76
C PHE A 7 32.51 41.83 -19.04
N TRP A 8 31.87 41.55 -17.93
CA TRP A 8 31.97 40.23 -17.28
C TRP A 8 31.11 39.24 -18.06
N LEU A 9 31.73 38.30 -18.77
CA LEU A 9 31.09 37.18 -19.41
C LEU A 9 30.94 36.08 -18.35
N THR A 10 29.73 35.93 -17.77
CA THR A 10 29.40 34.82 -16.88
C THR A 10 29.21 33.57 -17.75
N ILE A 11 30.22 32.70 -17.78
CA ILE A 11 30.13 31.38 -18.40
C ILE A 11 29.27 30.54 -17.43
N MET A 12 27.97 30.34 -17.75
CA MET A 12 27.19 29.26 -17.16
C MET A 12 27.74 27.93 -17.67
N LEU A 13 28.53 27.26 -16.83
CA LEU A 13 28.88 25.87 -17.02
C LEU A 13 27.61 25.06 -16.76
N THR A 14 26.85 24.76 -17.79
CA THR A 14 25.90 23.67 -17.79
C THR A 14 26.68 22.37 -17.65
N PHE A 15 26.69 21.78 -16.48
CA PHE A 15 27.12 20.40 -16.31
C PHE A 15 26.08 19.51 -17.00
N ASP A 16 26.27 19.25 -18.28
CA ASP A 16 25.66 18.12 -18.94
C ASP A 16 26.26 16.86 -18.30
N ILE A 17 25.53 16.29 -17.35
CA ILE A 17 25.80 14.94 -16.82
C ILE A 17 25.45 13.97 -17.95
N PHE A 18 26.40 13.77 -18.89
CA PHE A 18 26.29 12.71 -19.88
C PHE A 18 26.30 11.36 -19.17
N ALA A 19 25.10 10.81 -18.89
CA ALA A 19 24.96 9.40 -18.56
C ALA A 19 25.61 8.60 -19.70
N GLN A 20 26.43 7.59 -19.38
CA GLN A 20 26.97 6.71 -20.40
C GLN A 20 25.81 6.15 -21.23
N PRO A 21 25.85 6.21 -22.57
CA PRO A 21 24.73 5.86 -23.46
C PRO A 21 24.11 4.47 -23.22
N GLY A 22 24.85 3.56 -22.59
CA GLY A 22 24.38 2.20 -22.27
C GLY A 22 23.45 2.07 -21.07
N PHE A 23 23.27 3.11 -20.24
CA PHE A 23 22.54 3.08 -18.98
C PHE A 23 21.28 3.97 -18.94
N LEU A 24 20.84 4.49 -20.08
CA LEU A 24 19.58 5.21 -20.15
C LEU A 24 18.40 4.22 -20.15
N THR A 25 17.31 4.59 -19.47
CA THR A 25 16.02 3.88 -19.55
C THR A 25 15.38 4.05 -20.93
N VAL A 26 14.30 3.35 -21.21
CA VAL A 26 13.53 3.56 -22.45
C VAL A 26 12.92 4.95 -22.48
N ALA A 27 12.41 5.43 -21.34
CA ALA A 27 11.86 6.77 -21.23
C ALA A 27 12.93 7.84 -21.59
N GLU A 28 14.12 7.76 -21.00
CA GLU A 28 15.21 8.71 -21.29
C GLU A 28 15.67 8.64 -22.76
N LYS A 29 15.84 7.45 -23.34
CA LYS A 29 16.26 7.27 -24.75
C LYS A 29 15.27 7.82 -25.74
N SER A 30 13.98 7.77 -25.41
CA SER A 30 12.89 8.23 -26.27
C SER A 30 12.49 9.68 -26.02
N ASP A 31 13.24 10.41 -25.19
CA ASP A 31 12.84 11.73 -24.70
C ASP A 31 11.43 11.71 -24.08
N PHE A 32 11.20 10.71 -23.23
CA PHE A 32 9.95 10.47 -22.51
C PHE A 32 8.72 10.23 -23.42
N LYS A 33 8.91 9.65 -24.61
CA LYS A 33 7.81 9.26 -25.51
C LYS A 33 7.40 7.80 -25.39
N SER A 34 8.19 6.98 -24.71
CA SER A 34 7.98 5.54 -24.53
C SER A 34 8.26 5.12 -23.09
N THR A 35 7.68 4.01 -22.68
CA THR A 35 7.95 3.33 -21.42
C THR A 35 8.51 1.93 -21.67
N SER A 36 9.18 1.35 -20.66
CA SER A 36 9.83 0.03 -20.75
C SER A 36 8.81 -1.11 -20.79
N ASN A 37 9.00 -2.09 -21.67
CA ASN A 37 8.33 -3.37 -21.64
C ASN A 37 9.03 -4.36 -20.70
N TYR A 38 8.53 -5.58 -20.54
CA TYR A 38 9.10 -6.62 -19.67
C TYR A 38 10.56 -6.95 -20.01
N LYS A 39 10.87 -7.08 -21.31
CA LYS A 39 12.22 -7.37 -21.76
C LYS A 39 13.18 -6.20 -21.48
N ASP A 40 12.75 -4.99 -21.73
CA ASP A 40 13.55 -3.78 -21.49
C ASP A 40 13.96 -3.66 -20.02
N ILE A 41 13.01 -3.91 -19.11
CA ILE A 41 13.25 -3.88 -17.65
C ILE A 41 14.24 -4.97 -17.25
N ASN A 42 14.07 -6.20 -17.72
CA ASN A 42 14.99 -7.30 -17.37
C ASN A 42 16.39 -7.04 -17.94
N ASP A 43 16.52 -6.59 -19.19
CA ASP A 43 17.81 -6.20 -19.77
C ASP A 43 18.48 -5.06 -18.97
N TYR A 44 17.68 -4.15 -18.42
CA TYR A 44 18.18 -3.06 -17.59
C TYR A 44 18.65 -3.56 -16.22
N ILE A 45 17.87 -4.42 -15.57
CA ILE A 45 18.25 -5.10 -14.33
C ILE A 45 19.55 -5.87 -14.49
N ASP A 46 19.72 -6.62 -15.60
CA ASP A 46 20.94 -7.36 -15.88
C ASP A 46 22.18 -6.47 -15.99
N LYS A 47 22.02 -5.25 -16.54
CA LYS A 47 23.10 -4.26 -16.56
C LYS A 47 23.42 -3.73 -15.16
N LEU A 48 22.40 -3.44 -14.35
CA LEU A 48 22.60 -3.02 -12.96
C LEU A 48 23.35 -4.08 -12.15
N LEU A 49 22.94 -5.36 -12.24
CA LEU A 49 23.59 -6.49 -11.57
C LEU A 49 25.07 -6.65 -11.95
N LYS A 50 25.43 -6.34 -13.20
CA LYS A 50 26.82 -6.38 -13.67
C LYS A 50 27.64 -5.16 -13.26
N SER A 51 26.96 -4.04 -12.97
CA SER A 51 27.62 -2.75 -12.70
C SER A 51 28.04 -2.54 -11.25
N SER A 52 27.45 -3.26 -10.31
CA SER A 52 27.66 -3.01 -8.87
C SER A 52 27.57 -4.29 -8.03
N PRO A 53 28.41 -4.42 -6.99
CA PRO A 53 28.33 -5.53 -6.03
C PRO A 53 27.25 -5.31 -4.95
N TYR A 54 26.56 -4.17 -4.95
CA TYR A 54 25.61 -3.78 -3.91
C TYR A 54 24.18 -4.17 -4.23
N ILE A 55 23.95 -4.89 -5.33
CA ILE A 55 22.63 -5.31 -5.79
C ILE A 55 22.60 -6.80 -6.10
N ARG A 56 21.47 -7.44 -5.80
CA ARG A 56 21.12 -8.78 -6.26
C ARG A 56 19.63 -8.87 -6.56
N ARG A 57 19.23 -9.91 -7.30
CA ARG A 57 17.84 -10.18 -7.69
C ARG A 57 17.33 -11.43 -7.00
N GLU A 58 16.07 -11.42 -6.59
CA GLU A 58 15.21 -12.57 -6.30
C GLU A 58 13.97 -12.52 -7.20
N THR A 59 13.27 -13.65 -7.35
CA THR A 59 11.94 -13.70 -7.95
C THR A 59 10.92 -13.62 -6.81
N MET A 60 10.10 -12.55 -6.81
CA MET A 60 9.06 -12.34 -5.80
C MET A 60 7.85 -13.22 -6.04
N ALA A 61 7.44 -13.34 -7.29
CA ALA A 61 6.30 -14.13 -7.77
C ALA A 61 6.52 -14.54 -9.24
N THR A 62 5.67 -15.44 -9.72
CA THR A 62 5.48 -15.69 -11.16
C THR A 62 4.04 -15.38 -11.50
N SER A 63 3.81 -14.51 -12.47
CA SER A 63 2.47 -14.13 -12.91
C SER A 63 1.72 -15.27 -13.56
N ILE A 64 0.42 -15.13 -13.78
CA ILE A 64 -0.40 -16.18 -14.42
C ILE A 64 0.02 -16.47 -15.87
N GLU A 65 0.59 -15.49 -16.57
CA GLU A 65 1.13 -15.67 -17.93
C GLU A 65 2.61 -16.14 -17.91
N GLY A 66 3.15 -16.50 -16.73
CA GLY A 66 4.48 -17.13 -16.58
C GLY A 66 5.65 -16.14 -16.52
N ARG A 67 5.42 -14.84 -16.30
CA ARG A 67 6.49 -13.84 -16.16
C ARG A 67 6.94 -13.71 -14.72
N GLU A 68 8.25 -13.67 -14.50
CA GLU A 68 8.80 -13.41 -13.17
C GLU A 68 8.58 -11.94 -12.76
N VAL A 69 8.12 -11.76 -11.50
CA VAL A 69 8.06 -10.45 -10.84
C VAL A 69 9.38 -10.24 -10.09
N PRO A 70 10.23 -9.30 -10.52
CA PRO A 70 11.56 -9.13 -9.94
C PRO A 70 11.51 -8.44 -8.58
N LEU A 71 12.32 -8.93 -7.63
CA LEU A 71 12.66 -8.24 -6.39
C LEU A 71 14.16 -7.95 -6.37
N LEU A 72 14.52 -6.69 -6.35
CA LEU A 72 15.89 -6.23 -6.26
C LEU A 72 16.21 -5.92 -4.80
N ILE A 73 17.32 -6.46 -4.29
CA ILE A 73 17.81 -6.21 -2.95
C ILE A 73 19.10 -5.42 -3.06
N ILE A 74 19.15 -4.25 -2.41
CA ILE A 74 20.27 -3.32 -2.51
C ILE A 74 20.77 -2.99 -1.10
N GLY A 75 22.09 -3.04 -0.88
CA GLY A 75 22.68 -2.75 0.42
C GLY A 75 24.21 -2.78 0.42
N ASN A 76 24.83 -2.13 1.39
CA ASN A 76 26.27 -2.20 1.65
C ASN A 76 26.54 -2.33 3.16
N PRO A 77 26.90 -3.53 3.67
CA PRO A 77 27.03 -4.80 2.94
C PRO A 77 25.71 -5.30 2.35
N LEU A 78 25.79 -6.01 1.24
CA LEU A 78 24.60 -6.60 0.60
C LEU A 78 24.09 -7.79 1.41
N PRO A 79 22.84 -7.76 1.96
CA PRO A 79 22.32 -8.87 2.75
C PRO A 79 21.97 -10.06 1.83
N LYS A 80 22.35 -11.28 2.27
CA LYS A 80 22.00 -12.52 1.57
C LYS A 80 20.58 -12.98 1.95
N SER A 81 20.18 -12.69 3.17
CA SER A 81 18.88 -13.07 3.72
C SER A 81 18.45 -12.10 4.82
N PRO A 82 17.17 -12.12 5.25
CA PRO A 82 16.72 -11.34 6.42
C PRO A 82 17.47 -11.65 7.71
N ALA A 83 18.02 -12.87 7.86
CA ALA A 83 18.80 -13.25 9.04
C ALA A 83 20.06 -12.37 9.22
N ASP A 84 20.62 -11.84 8.13
CA ASP A 84 21.76 -10.93 8.18
C ASP A 84 21.40 -9.57 8.80
N LEU A 85 20.09 -9.27 8.91
CA LEU A 85 19.57 -7.99 9.41
C LEU A 85 19.15 -8.03 10.89
N ILE A 86 19.19 -9.18 11.56
CA ILE A 86 18.72 -9.32 12.96
C ILE A 86 19.43 -8.32 13.90
N ASN A 87 20.75 -8.14 13.73
CA ASN A 87 21.57 -7.20 14.51
C ASN A 87 21.99 -5.96 13.70
N ASP A 88 21.46 -5.80 12.51
CA ASP A 88 21.75 -4.67 11.65
C ASP A 88 20.98 -3.43 12.13
N LYS A 89 21.63 -2.29 12.10
CA LYS A 89 21.02 -1.01 12.48
C LYS A 89 20.40 -0.25 11.28
N ARG A 90 20.56 -0.78 10.07
CA ARG A 90 19.93 -0.21 8.88
C ARG A 90 18.43 -0.40 8.93
N ILE A 91 17.72 0.49 8.25
CA ILE A 91 16.28 0.39 8.06
C ILE A 91 15.98 -0.28 6.71
N VAL A 92 15.00 -1.15 6.67
CA VAL A 92 14.55 -1.77 5.42
C VAL A 92 13.44 -0.91 4.82
N VAL A 93 13.60 -0.49 3.57
CA VAL A 93 12.62 0.26 2.80
C VAL A 93 12.25 -0.54 1.55
N TYR A 94 10.96 -0.68 1.27
CA TYR A 94 10.47 -1.34 0.07
C TYR A 94 9.74 -0.34 -0.83
N ILE A 95 10.09 -0.32 -2.12
CA ILE A 95 9.45 0.49 -3.15
C ILE A 95 8.89 -0.44 -4.22
N GLN A 96 7.62 -0.29 -4.52
CA GLN A 96 6.89 -1.04 -5.53
C GLN A 96 6.37 -0.09 -6.60
N ALA A 97 6.40 -0.51 -7.85
CA ALA A 97 5.86 0.25 -8.96
C ALA A 97 5.10 -0.65 -9.93
N ASP A 98 4.24 -0.05 -10.72
CA ASP A 98 3.53 -0.69 -11.83
C ASP A 98 2.51 -1.76 -11.35
N ILE A 99 1.88 -1.57 -10.18
CA ILE A 99 0.76 -2.43 -9.74
C ILE A 99 -0.42 -2.30 -10.72
N HIS A 100 -0.66 -1.09 -11.21
CA HIS A 100 -1.48 -0.82 -12.38
C HIS A 100 -0.55 -0.51 -13.55
N ALA A 101 -0.47 -1.39 -14.51
CA ALA A 101 0.59 -1.34 -15.52
C ALA A 101 0.46 -0.22 -16.57
N GLY A 102 -0.54 0.63 -16.45
CA GLY A 102 -0.64 1.91 -17.16
C GLY A 102 -0.04 3.10 -16.41
N GLU A 103 0.37 2.91 -15.15
CA GLU A 103 0.90 3.92 -14.24
C GLU A 103 2.43 3.76 -14.17
N VAL A 104 3.09 4.23 -15.21
CA VAL A 104 4.45 3.82 -15.58
C VAL A 104 5.57 4.67 -14.96
N GLU A 105 5.25 5.73 -14.24
CA GLU A 105 6.21 6.70 -13.71
C GLU A 105 7.16 6.06 -12.69
N GLY A 106 6.62 5.30 -11.74
CA GLY A 106 7.40 4.61 -10.72
C GLY A 106 8.35 3.58 -11.31
N LYS A 107 7.92 2.88 -12.36
CA LYS A 107 8.72 1.91 -13.11
C LYS A 107 9.99 2.55 -13.70
N GLU A 108 9.84 3.68 -14.37
CA GLU A 108 10.96 4.39 -14.96
C GLU A 108 11.82 5.09 -13.89
N ALA A 109 11.19 5.73 -12.89
CA ALA A 109 11.87 6.43 -11.81
C ALA A 109 12.75 5.49 -10.97
N THR A 110 12.28 4.29 -10.64
CA THR A 110 13.08 3.30 -9.89
C THR A 110 14.30 2.83 -10.67
N GLN A 111 14.19 2.61 -11.99
CA GLN A 111 15.32 2.26 -12.84
C GLN A 111 16.37 3.39 -12.86
N MET A 112 15.95 4.65 -13.04
CA MET A 112 16.82 5.82 -13.01
C MET A 112 17.52 5.96 -11.66
N TYR A 113 16.75 5.85 -10.57
CA TYR A 113 17.28 5.97 -9.22
C TYR A 113 18.34 4.89 -8.91
N LEU A 114 18.05 3.63 -9.20
CA LEU A 114 19.00 2.54 -8.97
C LEU A 114 20.29 2.71 -9.78
N ARG A 115 20.20 3.15 -11.04
CA ARG A 115 21.38 3.49 -11.84
C ARG A 115 22.23 4.54 -11.14
N ASP A 116 21.61 5.62 -10.71
CA ASP A 116 22.36 6.77 -10.16
C ASP A 116 22.95 6.43 -8.79
N LEU A 117 22.21 5.71 -7.95
CA LEU A 117 22.70 5.18 -6.67
C LEU A 117 23.90 4.23 -6.88
N LEU A 118 23.80 3.29 -7.81
CA LEU A 118 24.79 2.22 -7.99
C LEU A 118 26.04 2.65 -8.78
N LYS A 119 26.09 3.85 -9.37
CA LYS A 119 27.29 4.46 -9.93
C LYS A 119 28.29 4.87 -8.85
N GLU A 120 27.82 5.17 -7.66
CA GLU A 120 28.66 5.55 -6.55
C GLU A 120 29.50 4.36 -6.05
N LYS A 121 30.79 4.57 -5.83
CA LYS A 121 31.67 3.50 -5.31
C LYS A 121 31.32 3.05 -3.89
N ASN A 122 30.69 3.92 -3.11
CA ASN A 122 30.30 3.64 -1.73
C ASN A 122 29.11 4.54 -1.34
N PRO A 123 27.90 4.21 -1.81
CA PRO A 123 26.73 5.05 -1.58
C PRO A 123 26.48 5.25 -0.09
N GLU A 124 26.47 6.50 0.38
CA GLU A 124 26.32 6.84 1.80
C GLU A 124 24.97 6.34 2.35
N ILE A 125 23.92 6.44 1.54
CA ILE A 125 22.57 6.00 1.90
C ILE A 125 22.54 4.51 2.30
N LEU A 126 23.35 3.65 1.67
CA LEU A 126 23.37 2.21 1.94
C LEU A 126 24.01 1.83 3.28
N LYS A 127 24.67 2.79 3.97
CA LYS A 127 25.11 2.61 5.36
C LYS A 127 23.95 2.64 6.36
N ASN A 128 22.82 3.21 5.96
CA ASN A 128 21.66 3.43 6.81
C ASN A 128 20.41 2.68 6.34
N VAL A 129 20.34 2.33 5.05
CA VAL A 129 19.17 1.73 4.42
C VAL A 129 19.56 0.44 3.70
N VAL A 130 18.71 -0.58 3.85
CA VAL A 130 18.61 -1.71 2.92
C VAL A 130 17.38 -1.44 2.07
N LEU A 131 17.57 -1.32 0.77
CA LEU A 131 16.52 -0.99 -0.17
C LEU A 131 16.06 -2.25 -0.90
N LEU A 132 14.75 -2.49 -0.89
CA LEU A 132 14.07 -3.48 -1.72
C LEU A 132 13.28 -2.75 -2.79
N VAL A 133 13.37 -3.19 -4.04
CA VAL A 133 12.65 -2.57 -5.16
C VAL A 133 11.99 -3.62 -6.04
N CYS A 134 10.71 -3.46 -6.29
CA CYS A 134 9.99 -4.14 -7.36
C CYS A 134 9.62 -3.10 -8.43
N PRO A 135 10.39 -2.98 -9.52
CA PRO A 135 10.11 -1.97 -10.54
C PRO A 135 8.93 -2.33 -11.45
N LEU A 136 8.49 -3.59 -11.44
CA LEU A 136 7.45 -4.13 -12.32
C LEU A 136 6.63 -5.17 -11.57
N PHE A 137 5.55 -4.72 -10.92
CA PHE A 137 4.71 -5.60 -10.12
C PHE A 137 3.67 -6.37 -10.96
N ASN A 138 3.13 -5.74 -12.02
CA ASN A 138 2.14 -6.32 -12.93
C ASN A 138 2.75 -6.55 -14.33
N PRO A 139 3.56 -7.60 -14.53
CA PRO A 139 4.24 -7.81 -15.80
C PRO A 139 3.28 -8.18 -16.94
N ASP A 140 2.13 -8.80 -16.64
CA ASP A 140 1.16 -9.23 -17.67
C ASP A 140 0.38 -8.04 -18.22
N GLY A 141 -0.04 -7.12 -17.36
CA GLY A 141 -0.68 -5.88 -17.77
C GLY A 141 0.29 -4.97 -18.52
N ASN A 142 1.57 -4.96 -18.12
CA ASN A 142 2.61 -4.16 -18.78
C ASN A 142 2.85 -4.55 -20.23
N GLU A 143 2.80 -5.83 -20.57
CA GLU A 143 3.02 -6.28 -21.96
C GLU A 143 1.88 -5.91 -22.94
N LYS A 144 0.78 -5.39 -22.42
CA LYS A 144 -0.36 -4.92 -23.23
C LYS A 144 -0.24 -3.43 -23.59
N ILE A 145 0.99 -2.93 -23.83
CA ILE A 145 1.25 -1.52 -24.17
C ILE A 145 0.50 -1.14 -25.46
N SER A 146 -0.28 -0.06 -25.37
CA SER A 146 -1.01 0.51 -26.49
C SER A 146 -1.27 2.01 -26.26
N PRO A 147 -1.18 2.85 -27.31
CA PRO A 147 -1.57 4.25 -27.22
C PRO A 147 -3.09 4.45 -27.02
N LEU A 148 -3.88 3.39 -27.14
CA LEU A 148 -5.33 3.40 -26.86
C LEU A 148 -5.63 3.16 -25.37
N ASN A 149 -4.65 2.78 -24.56
CA ASN A 149 -4.80 2.63 -23.13
C ASN A 149 -4.64 3.99 -22.45
N ARG A 150 -5.51 4.31 -21.46
CA ARG A 150 -5.46 5.53 -20.66
C ARG A 150 -5.31 6.81 -21.52
N THR A 151 -6.14 6.97 -22.55
CA THR A 151 -6.10 8.08 -23.53
C THR A 151 -6.23 9.47 -22.90
N TYR A 152 -6.70 9.56 -21.67
CA TYR A 152 -6.76 10.80 -20.88
C TYR A 152 -5.41 11.16 -20.22
N GLN A 153 -4.44 10.22 -20.18
CA GLN A 153 -3.12 10.44 -19.59
C GLN A 153 -2.20 11.18 -20.56
N ASN A 154 -1.53 12.23 -20.07
CA ASN A 154 -0.63 13.05 -20.88
C ASN A 154 0.73 12.35 -21.09
N GLY A 155 0.80 11.48 -22.09
CA GLY A 155 1.96 10.64 -22.42
C GLY A 155 2.17 9.45 -21.46
N PRO A 156 3.10 8.54 -21.81
CA PRO A 156 3.96 8.55 -23.00
C PRO A 156 3.18 8.34 -24.32
N GLU A 157 3.64 8.97 -25.41
CA GLU A 157 2.95 8.99 -26.72
C GLU A 157 2.76 7.58 -27.30
N ASN A 158 3.73 6.69 -27.08
CA ASN A 158 3.71 5.32 -27.59
C ASN A 158 2.83 4.36 -26.76
N GLY A 159 2.15 4.91 -25.75
CA GLY A 159 1.17 4.19 -24.95
C GLY A 159 1.74 3.55 -23.69
N VAL A 160 0.83 2.94 -22.94
CA VAL A 160 1.06 2.30 -21.64
C VAL A 160 0.34 0.94 -21.57
N GLY A 161 0.63 0.14 -20.55
CA GLY A 161 -0.06 -1.12 -20.26
C GLY A 161 -1.50 -0.91 -19.77
N VAL A 162 -2.11 -1.99 -19.29
CA VAL A 162 -3.47 -2.00 -18.76
C VAL A 162 -3.47 -2.14 -17.25
N ARG A 163 -4.55 -1.67 -16.58
CA ARG A 163 -4.69 -1.69 -15.12
C ARG A 163 -4.63 -3.10 -14.54
N PHE A 164 -5.35 -4.04 -15.14
CA PHE A 164 -5.56 -5.39 -14.63
C PHE A 164 -4.38 -6.32 -14.95
N ASN A 165 -4.16 -7.33 -14.09
CA ASN A 165 -3.19 -8.40 -14.35
C ASN A 165 -3.72 -9.41 -15.39
N GLY A 166 -2.99 -10.52 -15.62
CA GLY A 166 -3.38 -11.59 -16.55
C GLY A 166 -4.67 -12.32 -16.17
N GLN A 167 -5.14 -12.21 -14.93
CA GLN A 167 -6.42 -12.75 -14.44
C GLN A 167 -7.57 -11.74 -14.50
N PHE A 168 -7.35 -10.55 -15.02
CA PHE A 168 -8.29 -9.42 -14.97
C PHE A 168 -8.64 -8.95 -13.55
N LEU A 169 -7.74 -9.16 -12.59
CA LEU A 169 -7.85 -8.62 -11.24
C LEU A 169 -7.15 -7.27 -11.13
N ASP A 170 -7.74 -6.36 -10.37
CA ASP A 170 -7.08 -5.16 -9.88
C ASP A 170 -6.22 -5.54 -8.67
N LEU A 171 -4.90 -5.54 -8.83
CA LEU A 171 -3.97 -5.99 -7.81
C LEU A 171 -4.01 -5.10 -6.54
N ASN A 172 -4.42 -3.83 -6.68
CA ASN A 172 -4.64 -2.93 -5.54
C ASN A 172 -6.05 -3.04 -4.94
N ARG A 173 -6.71 -4.17 -5.16
CA ARG A 173 -7.96 -4.62 -4.50
C ARG A 173 -7.81 -6.02 -3.92
N ASP A 174 -6.59 -6.55 -3.94
CA ASP A 174 -6.32 -7.96 -3.64
C ASP A 174 -5.56 -8.19 -2.32
N ALA A 175 -5.12 -7.13 -1.63
CA ALA A 175 -4.25 -7.25 -0.46
C ALA A 175 -4.84 -8.13 0.66
N MET A 176 -6.17 -8.14 0.85
CA MET A 176 -6.84 -8.93 1.89
C MET A 176 -7.27 -10.32 1.43
N LYS A 177 -7.74 -10.48 0.19
CA LYS A 177 -8.18 -11.80 -0.31
C LYS A 177 -7.02 -12.64 -0.87
N ALA A 178 -5.93 -12.00 -1.29
CA ALA A 178 -4.68 -12.62 -1.73
C ALA A 178 -4.89 -13.75 -2.78
N GLU A 179 -5.61 -13.45 -3.86
CA GLU A 179 -5.92 -14.42 -4.91
C GLU A 179 -4.89 -14.43 -6.03
N SER A 180 -4.30 -13.26 -6.35
CA SER A 180 -3.31 -13.15 -7.41
C SER A 180 -1.93 -13.68 -6.98
N PRO A 181 -1.17 -14.30 -7.90
CA PRO A 181 0.21 -14.72 -7.61
C PRO A 181 1.09 -13.56 -7.17
N GLU A 182 0.93 -12.38 -7.76
CA GLU A 182 1.71 -11.19 -7.49
C GLU A 182 1.51 -10.73 -6.04
N VAL A 183 0.26 -10.61 -5.59
CA VAL A 183 -0.04 -10.20 -4.21
C VAL A 183 0.38 -11.28 -3.22
N ARG A 184 0.10 -12.56 -3.48
CA ARG A 184 0.64 -13.66 -2.63
C ARG A 184 2.15 -13.59 -2.51
N GLY A 185 2.84 -13.27 -3.61
CA GLY A 185 4.29 -13.12 -3.65
C GLY A 185 4.80 -11.98 -2.78
N VAL A 186 4.24 -10.77 -2.85
CA VAL A 186 4.68 -9.65 -2.01
C VAL A 186 4.38 -9.89 -0.54
N LEU A 187 3.22 -10.49 -0.21
CA LEU A 187 2.89 -10.82 1.18
C LEU A 187 3.89 -11.80 1.78
N THR A 188 4.23 -12.88 1.07
CA THR A 188 5.10 -13.94 1.58
C THR A 188 6.58 -13.61 1.47
N ASN A 189 7.03 -13.10 0.31
CA ASN A 189 8.44 -12.94 -0.02
C ASN A 189 9.00 -11.56 0.31
N VAL A 190 8.14 -10.57 0.58
CA VAL A 190 8.57 -9.23 1.01
C VAL A 190 8.06 -8.93 2.41
N PHE A 191 6.75 -8.82 2.62
CA PHE A 191 6.20 -8.35 3.89
C PHE A 191 6.45 -9.33 5.04
N ASN A 192 6.26 -10.64 4.86
CA ASN A 192 6.54 -11.62 5.90
C ASN A 192 8.02 -11.95 6.03
N LYS A 193 8.76 -11.93 4.92
CA LYS A 193 10.16 -12.37 4.89
C LYS A 193 11.14 -11.27 5.29
N TRP A 194 10.99 -10.05 4.74
CA TRP A 194 11.90 -8.93 4.95
C TRP A 194 11.40 -7.91 5.96
N ASP A 195 10.10 -7.88 6.21
CA ASP A 195 9.40 -6.98 7.13
C ASP A 195 9.86 -5.51 7.00
N PRO A 196 9.74 -4.87 5.82
CA PRO A 196 10.20 -3.52 5.62
C PRO A 196 9.56 -2.54 6.63
N ALA A 197 10.33 -1.62 7.16
CA ALA A 197 9.83 -0.57 8.06
C ALA A 197 8.94 0.43 7.32
N ILE A 198 9.27 0.70 6.05
CA ILE A 198 8.56 1.63 5.18
C ILE A 198 8.29 0.94 3.84
N PHE A 199 7.08 1.11 3.37
CA PHE A 199 6.63 0.71 2.04
C PHE A 199 6.12 1.91 1.27
N MET A 200 6.52 2.08 0.01
CA MET A 200 5.95 3.05 -0.92
C MET A 200 5.44 2.34 -2.17
N ASP A 201 4.17 2.57 -2.49
CA ASP A 201 3.53 2.10 -3.72
C ASP A 201 3.39 3.27 -4.70
N CYS A 202 3.90 3.10 -5.92
CA CYS A 202 3.95 4.14 -6.94
C CYS A 202 2.80 3.99 -7.93
N HIS A 203 1.91 4.98 -7.93
CA HIS A 203 0.70 5.06 -8.74
C HIS A 203 0.63 6.33 -9.59
N THR A 204 -0.47 6.45 -10.34
CA THR A 204 -0.82 7.63 -11.11
C THR A 204 -2.32 7.84 -11.10
N THR A 205 -2.75 8.97 -10.55
CA THR A 205 -4.17 9.33 -10.39
C THR A 205 -4.69 10.22 -11.51
N ASP A 206 -5.98 10.08 -11.82
CA ASP A 206 -6.71 10.89 -12.79
C ASP A 206 -7.66 11.93 -12.18
N GLY A 207 -7.85 11.93 -10.89
CA GLY A 207 -8.80 12.74 -10.14
C GLY A 207 -8.97 14.21 -10.52
N SER A 208 -9.02 15.05 -9.51
CA SER A 208 -9.29 16.50 -9.65
C SER A 208 -8.18 17.26 -10.37
N TYR A 209 -8.54 18.34 -11.07
CA TYR A 209 -7.55 19.18 -11.75
C TYR A 209 -6.70 19.97 -10.75
N HIS A 210 -5.39 19.71 -10.72
CA HIS A 210 -4.40 20.44 -9.92
C HIS A 210 -3.09 20.65 -10.71
N VAL A 211 -2.17 21.42 -10.17
CA VAL A 211 -0.94 21.82 -10.86
C VAL A 211 0.23 20.88 -10.52
N GLU A 212 0.23 20.34 -9.33
CA GLU A 212 1.31 19.52 -8.80
C GLU A 212 1.44 18.20 -9.56
N PRO A 213 2.62 17.87 -10.15
CA PRO A 213 2.83 16.63 -10.89
C PRO A 213 2.93 15.40 -9.99
N THR A 214 3.15 15.60 -8.69
CA THR A 214 3.39 14.54 -7.71
C THR A 214 2.55 14.77 -6.47
N THR A 215 1.73 13.80 -6.14
CA THR A 215 0.99 13.78 -4.87
C THR A 215 1.28 12.49 -4.12
N PHE A 216 1.13 12.51 -2.80
CA PHE A 216 1.33 11.34 -1.96
C PHE A 216 0.60 11.49 -0.63
N CYS A 217 0.32 10.37 0.00
CA CYS A 217 -0.28 10.34 1.33
C CYS A 217 0.18 9.10 2.11
N TRP A 218 -0.39 8.91 3.29
CA TRP A 218 -0.07 7.85 4.22
C TRP A 218 -1.25 6.89 4.41
N MET A 219 -1.01 5.73 5.03
CA MET A 219 -2.06 4.80 5.45
C MET A 219 -3.01 5.47 6.44
N VAL A 220 -4.31 5.26 6.28
CA VAL A 220 -5.36 5.99 7.03
C VAL A 220 -6.38 5.10 7.71
N ASN A 221 -6.29 3.77 7.54
CA ASN A 221 -7.28 2.87 8.14
C ASN A 221 -7.23 2.97 9.67
N PRO A 222 -8.37 3.19 10.36
CA PRO A 222 -8.42 3.44 11.81
C PRO A 222 -8.08 2.22 12.68
N ASP A 223 -7.97 1.02 12.10
CA ASP A 223 -7.50 -0.19 12.78
C ASP A 223 -5.96 -0.34 12.73
N GLY A 224 -5.27 0.53 12.00
CA GLY A 224 -3.85 0.77 12.17
C GLY A 224 -3.55 1.47 13.50
N ASP A 225 -2.26 1.50 13.90
CA ASP A 225 -1.88 2.21 15.13
C ASP A 225 -1.91 3.73 14.92
N ASN A 226 -2.71 4.41 15.74
CA ASN A 226 -2.87 5.87 15.67
C ASN A 226 -1.56 6.65 15.85
N SER A 227 -0.57 6.10 16.58
CA SER A 227 0.72 6.77 16.75
C SER A 227 1.56 6.73 15.49
N LEU A 228 1.44 5.66 14.68
CA LEU A 228 2.08 5.59 13.37
C LEU A 228 1.42 6.52 12.36
N ILE A 229 0.08 6.57 12.35
CA ILE A 229 -0.68 7.49 11.48
C ILE A 229 -0.31 8.94 11.82
N ALA A 230 -0.29 9.29 13.12
CA ALA A 230 0.10 10.62 13.58
C ALA A 230 1.57 10.94 13.22
N TYR A 231 2.50 10.00 13.42
CA TYR A 231 3.90 10.18 13.05
C TYR A 231 4.07 10.50 11.57
N MET A 232 3.38 9.78 10.70
CA MET A 232 3.41 10.07 9.26
C MET A 232 2.80 11.43 8.95
N ARG A 233 1.60 11.69 9.45
CA ARG A 233 0.86 12.93 9.18
C ARG A 233 1.58 14.19 9.67
N GLU A 234 2.13 14.14 10.87
CA GLU A 234 2.62 15.33 11.58
C GLU A 234 4.12 15.58 11.38
N LYS A 235 4.88 14.54 11.01
CA LYS A 235 6.33 14.64 10.88
C LYS A 235 6.85 14.18 9.53
N MET A 236 6.67 12.90 9.19
CA MET A 236 7.32 12.30 8.02
C MET A 236 6.87 12.95 6.72
N MET A 237 5.56 13.02 6.47
CA MET A 237 5.03 13.56 5.22
C MET A 237 5.30 15.05 5.02
N PRO A 238 5.14 15.92 6.03
CA PRO A 238 5.50 17.33 5.90
C PRO A 238 7.00 17.55 5.61
N GLU A 239 7.90 16.79 6.26
CA GLU A 239 9.34 16.90 6.02
C GLU A 239 9.73 16.41 4.60
N MET A 240 9.13 15.31 4.13
CA MET A 240 9.32 14.84 2.76
C MET A 240 8.81 15.84 1.73
N SER A 241 7.61 16.42 1.95
CA SER A 241 7.03 17.44 1.08
C SER A 241 7.94 18.68 1.01
N LYS A 242 8.45 19.14 2.15
CA LYS A 242 9.39 20.25 2.22
C LYS A 242 10.69 19.94 1.49
N THR A 243 11.24 18.73 1.63
CA THR A 243 12.45 18.29 0.93
C THR A 243 12.24 18.30 -0.59
N LEU A 244 11.09 17.80 -1.07
CA LEU A 244 10.74 17.86 -2.48
C LEU A 244 10.73 19.29 -3.02
N SER A 245 10.11 20.21 -2.30
CA SER A 245 10.01 21.61 -2.73
C SER A 245 11.35 22.34 -2.63
N ASP A 246 12.02 22.29 -1.46
CA ASP A 246 13.16 23.16 -1.17
C ASP A 246 14.47 22.64 -1.78
N LYS A 247 14.68 21.32 -1.78
CA LYS A 247 15.92 20.70 -2.28
C LYS A 247 15.85 20.37 -3.76
N TYR A 248 14.71 19.88 -4.22
CA TYR A 248 14.54 19.33 -5.56
C TYR A 248 13.68 20.19 -6.49
N ASN A 249 13.04 21.25 -5.96
CA ASN A 249 12.16 22.14 -6.71
C ASN A 249 11.00 21.40 -7.42
N ILE A 250 10.46 20.37 -6.75
CA ILE A 250 9.29 19.60 -7.23
C ILE A 250 8.04 20.12 -6.54
N LEU A 251 7.09 20.59 -7.34
CA LEU A 251 5.75 20.91 -6.85
C LEU A 251 5.04 19.64 -6.41
N ASN A 252 4.47 19.67 -5.23
CA ASN A 252 3.79 18.52 -4.65
C ASN A 252 2.70 18.97 -3.67
N CYS A 253 1.70 18.12 -3.46
CA CYS A 253 0.70 18.25 -2.40
C CYS A 253 0.32 16.87 -1.86
N PHE A 254 -0.45 16.84 -0.76
CA PHE A 254 -1.00 15.59 -0.27
C PHE A 254 -2.17 15.14 -1.13
N TYR A 255 -2.18 13.84 -1.43
CA TYR A 255 -3.15 13.23 -2.33
C TYR A 255 -4.58 13.32 -1.81
N GLY A 256 -5.50 13.56 -2.72
CA GLY A 256 -6.93 13.61 -2.52
C GLY A 256 -7.67 14.05 -3.79
N GLU A 257 -8.95 14.28 -3.65
CA GLU A 257 -9.83 14.78 -4.71
C GLU A 257 -10.79 15.83 -4.15
N PHE A 258 -11.24 16.75 -4.98
CA PHE A 258 -12.31 17.66 -4.58
C PHE A 258 -13.65 16.91 -4.51
N PHE A 259 -14.42 17.12 -3.45
CA PHE A 259 -15.80 16.63 -3.40
C PHE A 259 -16.66 17.13 -4.56
N ASP A 260 -16.33 18.29 -5.09
CA ASP A 260 -17.07 18.93 -6.17
C ASP A 260 -16.11 19.79 -7.01
N MET A 261 -15.89 19.37 -8.24
CA MET A 261 -14.98 20.05 -9.18
C MET A 261 -15.39 21.48 -9.51
N LEU A 262 -16.71 21.76 -9.47
CA LEU A 262 -17.23 23.13 -9.73
C LEU A 262 -17.20 24.00 -8.47
N ASN A 263 -17.11 23.38 -7.30
CA ASN A 263 -17.08 24.07 -6.00
C ASN A 263 -15.96 23.49 -5.13
N PRO A 264 -14.70 23.65 -5.50
CA PRO A 264 -13.55 23.04 -4.80
C PRO A 264 -13.47 23.46 -3.33
N GLY A 265 -14.06 24.59 -2.96
CA GLY A 265 -14.17 25.07 -1.57
C GLY A 265 -14.90 24.11 -0.60
N LYS A 266 -15.65 23.14 -1.10
CA LYS A 266 -16.33 22.12 -0.27
C LYS A 266 -15.35 21.20 0.46
N GLY A 267 -14.16 20.96 -0.08
CA GLY A 267 -13.11 20.18 0.56
C GLY A 267 -12.33 19.28 -0.38
N TRP A 268 -11.20 18.83 0.13
CA TRP A 268 -10.28 17.87 -0.46
C TRP A 268 -10.36 16.57 0.34
N VAL A 269 -10.56 15.42 -0.29
CA VAL A 269 -10.82 14.14 0.39
C VAL A 269 -9.96 13.02 -0.17
N LEU A 270 -9.43 12.19 0.72
CA LEU A 270 -8.92 10.86 0.40
C LEU A 270 -10.05 9.84 0.62
N ASP A 271 -10.56 9.24 -0.44
CA ASP A 271 -11.67 8.27 -0.40
C ASP A 271 -11.18 6.83 -0.66
N ALA A 272 -10.21 6.37 0.14
CA ALA A 272 -9.66 5.03 0.02
C ALA A 272 -9.00 4.61 1.34
N SER A 273 -9.77 4.03 2.27
CA SER A 273 -9.29 3.66 3.61
C SER A 273 -9.28 2.15 3.89
N GLU A 274 -9.94 1.36 3.05
CA GLU A 274 -10.05 -0.08 3.26
C GLU A 274 -8.72 -0.81 3.04
N PRO A 275 -8.46 -1.92 3.75
CA PRO A 275 -7.20 -2.67 3.62
C PRO A 275 -7.08 -3.52 2.35
N ARG A 276 -8.12 -3.58 1.50
CA ARG A 276 -7.96 -4.11 0.14
C ARG A 276 -6.92 -3.32 -0.66
N TYR A 277 -6.73 -2.03 -0.33
CA TYR A 277 -5.66 -1.17 -0.83
C TYR A 277 -4.36 -1.50 -0.09
N ILE A 278 -3.33 -1.85 -0.81
CA ILE A 278 -2.11 -2.43 -0.23
C ILE A 278 -1.38 -1.48 0.75
N THR A 279 -1.50 -0.17 0.56
CA THR A 279 -0.93 0.83 1.47
C THR A 279 -1.62 0.82 2.84
N ASN A 280 -2.96 0.75 2.88
CA ASN A 280 -3.72 0.65 4.13
C ASN A 280 -3.54 -0.72 4.78
N TYR A 281 -3.49 -1.79 3.99
CA TYR A 281 -3.13 -3.12 4.46
C TYR A 281 -1.79 -3.09 5.21
N TYR A 282 -0.81 -2.37 4.67
CA TYR A 282 0.51 -2.27 5.28
C TYR A 282 0.47 -1.52 6.62
N GLY A 283 -0.38 -0.51 6.75
CA GLY A 283 -0.65 0.20 8.00
C GLY A 283 -1.21 -0.68 9.11
N ILE A 284 -2.14 -1.58 8.78
CA ILE A 284 -2.71 -2.56 9.74
C ILE A 284 -1.66 -3.58 10.22
N ARG A 285 -0.59 -3.77 9.47
CA ARG A 285 0.57 -4.59 9.87
C ARG A 285 1.54 -3.86 10.82
N ASN A 286 1.20 -2.69 11.34
CA ASN A 286 2.06 -1.85 12.17
C ASN A 286 3.32 -1.36 11.44
N ARG A 287 3.22 -1.02 10.16
CA ARG A 287 4.33 -0.50 9.34
C ARG A 287 3.90 0.78 8.62
N LEU A 288 4.89 1.55 8.15
CA LEU A 288 4.64 2.83 7.51
C LEU A 288 4.36 2.63 6.01
N GLY A 289 3.15 2.91 5.57
CA GLY A 289 2.71 2.80 4.18
C GLY A 289 2.56 4.17 3.52
N ILE A 290 3.17 4.37 2.36
CA ILE A 290 3.08 5.57 1.54
C ILE A 290 2.41 5.22 0.22
N LEU A 291 1.36 5.96 -0.12
CA LEU A 291 0.77 5.98 -1.45
C LEU A 291 1.35 7.18 -2.20
N ASN A 292 2.07 6.94 -3.30
CA ASN A 292 2.44 7.97 -4.26
C ASN A 292 1.44 7.94 -5.41
N GLU A 293 0.88 9.08 -5.74
CA GLU A 293 -0.02 9.25 -6.89
C GLU A 293 0.51 10.38 -7.78
N ASN A 294 1.18 10.00 -8.88
CA ASN A 294 1.57 10.98 -9.89
C ASN A 294 0.34 11.44 -10.67
N TYR A 295 0.40 12.64 -11.26
CA TYR A 295 -0.78 13.27 -11.82
C TYR A 295 -0.87 13.11 -13.33
N VAL A 296 -1.87 12.38 -13.84
CA VAL A 296 -2.00 12.01 -15.27
C VAL A 296 -1.99 13.19 -16.25
N TYR A 297 -2.45 14.38 -15.84
CA TYR A 297 -2.51 15.56 -16.71
C TYR A 297 -1.21 16.38 -16.74
N ALA A 298 -0.25 16.09 -15.85
CA ALA A 298 1.11 16.58 -15.99
C ALA A 298 1.82 15.80 -17.12
N ASP A 299 2.83 16.40 -17.76
CA ASP A 299 3.60 15.69 -18.78
C ASP A 299 4.38 14.50 -18.19
N PHE A 300 4.65 13.49 -19.02
CA PHE A 300 5.23 12.22 -18.55
C PHE A 300 6.61 12.41 -17.91
N LYS A 301 7.44 13.31 -18.43
CA LYS A 301 8.76 13.60 -17.84
C LYS A 301 8.64 14.20 -16.45
N SER A 302 7.74 15.16 -16.27
CA SER A 302 7.49 15.79 -14.96
C SER A 302 6.99 14.77 -13.93
N ARG A 303 6.13 13.82 -14.33
CA ARG A 303 5.65 12.74 -13.46
C ARG A 303 6.78 11.79 -13.05
N VAL A 304 7.59 11.33 -14.02
CA VAL A 304 8.75 10.46 -13.73
C VAL A 304 9.74 11.17 -12.80
N MET A 305 10.07 12.43 -13.06
CA MET A 305 10.98 13.19 -12.20
C MET A 305 10.39 13.47 -10.81
N GLY A 306 9.09 13.69 -10.73
CA GLY A 306 8.40 13.82 -9.45
C GLY A 306 8.54 12.55 -8.59
N CYS A 307 8.28 11.38 -9.17
CA CYS A 307 8.47 10.09 -8.51
C CYS A 307 9.96 9.83 -8.17
N TYR A 308 10.87 10.13 -9.07
CA TYR A 308 12.32 9.99 -8.86
C TYR A 308 12.80 10.79 -7.64
N TYR A 309 12.40 12.04 -7.50
CA TYR A 309 12.79 12.87 -6.37
C TYR A 309 11.99 12.55 -5.10
N LEU A 310 10.78 11.98 -5.22
CA LEU A 310 10.06 11.46 -4.06
C LEU A 310 10.81 10.25 -3.46
N ILE A 311 11.38 9.37 -4.30
CA ILE A 311 12.26 8.27 -3.85
C ILE A 311 13.47 8.83 -3.10
N HIS A 312 14.12 9.88 -3.62
CA HIS A 312 15.22 10.54 -2.93
C HIS A 312 14.78 11.10 -1.57
N SER A 313 13.66 11.83 -1.52
CA SER A 313 13.13 12.41 -0.28
C SER A 313 12.80 11.34 0.77
N LEU A 314 12.19 10.23 0.34
CA LEU A 314 11.89 9.09 1.20
C LEU A 314 13.16 8.49 1.80
N LEU A 315 14.17 8.23 0.99
CA LEU A 315 15.38 7.57 1.46
C LEU A 315 16.27 8.49 2.30
N ASP A 316 16.32 9.79 1.99
CA ASP A 316 16.95 10.80 2.83
C ASP A 316 16.29 10.83 4.22
N TYR A 317 14.94 10.85 4.26
CA TYR A 317 14.18 10.81 5.51
C TYR A 317 14.43 9.51 6.29
N ALA A 318 14.29 8.36 5.64
CA ALA A 318 14.50 7.06 6.26
C ALA A 318 15.91 6.90 6.84
N SER A 319 16.93 7.39 6.13
CA SER A 319 18.32 7.39 6.60
C SER A 319 18.52 8.29 7.81
N GLY A 320 17.99 9.50 7.77
CA GLY A 320 18.10 10.50 8.86
C GLY A 320 17.37 10.09 10.14
N HIS A 321 16.21 9.44 10.01
CA HIS A 321 15.31 9.10 11.12
C HIS A 321 15.26 7.59 11.45
N LYS A 322 16.20 6.78 10.94
CA LYS A 322 16.17 5.31 11.09
C LYS A 322 15.97 4.81 12.52
N SER A 323 16.62 5.44 13.50
CA SER A 323 16.53 5.04 14.89
C SER A 323 15.17 5.34 15.50
N GLU A 324 14.60 6.49 15.18
CA GLU A 324 13.28 6.90 15.60
C GLU A 324 12.19 6.00 15.01
N ILE A 325 12.26 5.72 13.69
CA ILE A 325 11.32 4.83 13.00
C ILE A 325 11.38 3.43 13.61
N ARG A 326 12.57 2.88 13.81
CA ARG A 326 12.71 1.56 14.44
C ARG A 326 12.12 1.51 15.84
N ASN A 327 12.29 2.56 16.63
CA ASN A 327 11.76 2.63 17.99
C ASN A 327 10.22 2.68 17.98
N ILE A 328 9.62 3.57 17.16
CA ILE A 328 8.15 3.69 17.10
C ILE A 328 7.49 2.39 16.61
N LEU A 329 8.08 1.72 15.61
CA LEU A 329 7.58 0.43 15.13
C LEU A 329 7.69 -0.66 16.20
N SER A 330 8.83 -0.74 16.91
CA SER A 330 9.03 -1.70 18.00
C SER A 330 8.04 -1.48 19.15
N GLU A 331 7.77 -0.23 19.52
CA GLU A 331 6.81 0.09 20.57
C GLU A 331 5.37 -0.22 20.12
N THR A 332 5.05 0.02 18.85
CA THR A 332 3.74 -0.35 18.28
C THR A 332 3.52 -1.86 18.30
N ASP A 333 4.50 -2.65 17.90
CA ASP A 333 4.41 -4.12 17.97
C ASP A 333 4.22 -4.61 19.42
N LYS A 334 4.99 -4.08 20.37
CA LYS A 334 4.83 -4.41 21.81
C LYS A 334 3.43 -4.06 22.32
N LYS A 335 2.92 -2.88 21.96
CA LYS A 335 1.58 -2.41 22.33
C LYS A 335 0.49 -3.34 21.79
N THR A 336 0.60 -3.74 20.51
CA THR A 336 -0.35 -4.68 19.89
C THR A 336 -0.31 -6.06 20.57
N ILE A 337 0.91 -6.58 20.85
CA ILE A 337 1.09 -7.85 21.57
C ILE A 337 0.49 -7.76 22.98
N ALA A 338 0.79 -6.71 23.73
CA ALA A 338 0.28 -6.51 25.09
C ALA A 338 -1.24 -6.40 25.14
N LYS A 339 -1.83 -5.65 24.17
CA LYS A 339 -3.29 -5.56 24.00
C LYS A 339 -3.90 -6.95 23.77
N GLY A 340 -3.30 -7.76 22.91
CA GLY A 340 -3.78 -9.11 22.62
C GLY A 340 -3.56 -10.11 23.77
N ASP A 341 -2.49 -9.96 24.57
CA ASP A 341 -2.21 -10.86 25.69
C ASP A 341 -3.19 -10.67 26.87
N ASN A 342 -3.63 -9.44 27.09
CA ASN A 342 -4.58 -9.12 28.15
C ASN A 342 -5.53 -7.98 27.75
N PRO A 343 -6.51 -8.24 26.85
CA PRO A 343 -7.41 -7.20 26.35
C PRO A 343 -8.26 -6.60 27.48
N SER A 344 -8.27 -5.27 27.57
CA SER A 344 -9.15 -4.55 28.47
C SER A 344 -10.57 -4.45 27.88
N VAL A 345 -11.53 -4.07 28.71
CA VAL A 345 -12.92 -3.86 28.25
C VAL A 345 -13.06 -2.67 27.31
N THR A 346 -12.09 -1.77 27.32
CA THR A 346 -12.03 -0.58 26.45
C THR A 346 -11.27 -0.80 25.15
N ASP A 347 -10.52 -1.90 25.05
CA ASP A 347 -9.83 -2.22 23.81
C ASP A 347 -10.83 -2.61 22.73
N SER A 348 -10.80 -1.90 21.64
CA SER A 348 -11.79 -2.04 20.56
C SER A 348 -11.13 -2.22 19.20
N PHE A 349 -11.96 -2.67 18.27
CA PHE A 349 -11.66 -2.84 16.87
C PHE A 349 -12.79 -2.21 16.05
N ALA A 350 -12.44 -1.39 15.04
CA ALA A 350 -13.42 -0.74 14.19
C ALA A 350 -14.03 -1.73 13.19
N ILE A 351 -15.35 -1.77 13.11
CA ILE A 351 -16.06 -2.56 12.09
C ILE A 351 -16.83 -1.68 11.10
N ASP A 352 -16.83 -0.38 11.36
CA ASP A 352 -17.34 0.64 10.46
C ASP A 352 -16.66 1.98 10.79
N TYR A 353 -16.45 2.84 9.80
CA TYR A 353 -15.72 4.10 9.96
C TYR A 353 -16.17 5.17 8.97
N ASN A 354 -15.87 6.41 9.30
CA ASN A 354 -16.14 7.57 8.46
C ASN A 354 -14.91 8.51 8.49
N VAL A 355 -14.89 9.50 7.60
CA VAL A 355 -13.83 10.48 7.47
C VAL A 355 -14.27 11.86 7.97
N ARG A 356 -13.35 12.58 8.60
CA ARG A 356 -13.50 13.97 9.00
C ARG A 356 -12.30 14.80 8.55
N PRO A 357 -12.45 16.13 8.47
CA PRO A 357 -11.32 16.98 8.09
C PRO A 357 -10.28 17.06 9.21
N LEU A 358 -9.01 17.27 8.82
CA LEU A 358 -7.98 17.70 9.74
C LEU A 358 -8.30 19.11 10.30
N PRO A 359 -7.73 19.45 11.47
CA PRO A 359 -7.88 20.81 12.03
C PRO A 359 -7.35 21.90 11.08
N ASP A 360 -6.22 21.63 10.42
CA ASP A 360 -5.60 22.54 9.48
C ASP A 360 -6.12 22.31 8.07
N LYS A 361 -6.34 23.41 7.35
CA LYS A 361 -6.70 23.38 5.94
C LYS A 361 -5.46 23.17 5.07
N VAL A 362 -5.69 22.63 3.87
CA VAL A 362 -4.65 22.52 2.84
C VAL A 362 -4.92 23.50 1.69
N THR A 363 -3.86 24.00 1.09
CA THR A 363 -3.95 24.80 -0.13
C THR A 363 -3.57 23.95 -1.31
N ILE A 364 -4.50 23.83 -2.27
CA ILE A 364 -4.32 23.11 -3.53
C ILE A 364 -4.30 24.14 -4.66
N ARG A 365 -3.28 24.07 -5.51
CA ARG A 365 -3.24 24.85 -6.76
C ARG A 365 -4.06 24.12 -7.79
N THR A 366 -5.18 24.69 -8.17
CA THR A 366 -6.12 24.03 -9.07
C THR A 366 -6.41 24.89 -10.29
N TYR A 367 -7.18 24.34 -11.20
CA TYR A 367 -7.74 25.03 -12.36
C TYR A 367 -9.25 25.12 -12.20
N GLU A 368 -9.85 26.20 -12.70
CA GLU A 368 -11.30 26.23 -12.83
C GLU A 368 -11.76 25.13 -13.79
N ALA A 369 -12.84 24.46 -13.43
CA ALA A 369 -13.47 23.43 -14.24
C ALA A 369 -14.84 23.89 -14.76
N GLU A 370 -15.20 23.45 -15.95
CA GLU A 370 -16.50 23.65 -16.55
C GLU A 370 -17.18 22.30 -16.79
N LEU A 371 -18.47 22.18 -16.47
CA LEU A 371 -19.25 20.99 -16.76
C LEU A 371 -19.52 20.90 -18.26
N VAL A 372 -19.02 19.85 -18.91
CA VAL A 372 -19.26 19.60 -20.33
C VAL A 372 -20.62 18.91 -20.53
N ASN A 373 -20.85 17.82 -19.82
CA ASN A 373 -22.09 17.07 -19.83
C ASN A 373 -22.24 16.18 -18.59
N GLU A 374 -23.44 15.66 -18.40
CA GLU A 374 -23.74 14.64 -17.41
C GLU A 374 -24.48 13.50 -18.10
N THR A 375 -24.00 12.27 -17.98
CA THR A 375 -24.58 11.07 -18.58
C THR A 375 -24.66 9.96 -17.55
N ASN A 376 -25.86 9.47 -17.26
CA ASN A 376 -26.11 8.42 -16.26
C ASN A 376 -25.50 8.71 -14.87
N GLY A 377 -25.53 9.98 -14.43
CA GLY A 377 -24.96 10.42 -13.17
C GLY A 377 -23.44 10.67 -13.19
N TRP A 378 -22.77 10.40 -14.31
CA TRP A 378 -21.36 10.74 -14.51
C TRP A 378 -21.24 12.14 -15.09
N LYS A 379 -20.49 12.99 -14.42
CA LYS A 379 -20.19 14.36 -14.83
C LYS A 379 -18.83 14.41 -15.52
N ASN A 380 -18.82 14.88 -16.76
CA ASN A 380 -17.59 15.14 -17.49
C ASN A 380 -17.26 16.62 -17.38
N TYR A 381 -16.02 16.90 -17.03
CA TYR A 381 -15.52 18.25 -16.85
C TYR A 381 -14.48 18.60 -17.90
N HIS A 382 -14.38 19.89 -18.20
CA HIS A 382 -13.30 20.48 -18.96
C HIS A 382 -12.48 21.37 -18.03
N ARG A 383 -11.16 21.20 -18.03
CA ARG A 383 -10.22 22.08 -17.35
C ARG A 383 -10.04 23.36 -18.16
N THR A 384 -10.23 24.51 -17.56
CA THR A 384 -9.86 25.80 -18.15
C THR A 384 -8.37 26.10 -17.92
N ASP A 385 -7.85 27.17 -18.55
CA ASP A 385 -6.48 27.63 -18.30
C ASP A 385 -6.38 28.60 -17.09
N ARG A 386 -7.50 28.86 -16.40
CA ARG A 386 -7.51 29.75 -15.23
C ARG A 386 -7.10 28.97 -13.98
N GLN A 387 -5.87 29.23 -13.52
CA GLN A 387 -5.35 28.70 -12.26
C GLN A 387 -5.88 29.51 -11.08
N GLN A 388 -6.10 28.81 -9.96
CA GLN A 388 -6.46 29.41 -8.69
C GLN A 388 -5.90 28.58 -7.52
N ASP A 389 -5.57 29.25 -6.42
CA ASP A 389 -5.24 28.58 -5.16
C ASP A 389 -6.50 28.50 -4.31
N VAL A 390 -6.86 27.30 -3.87
CA VAL A 390 -7.99 27.08 -2.97
C VAL A 390 -7.53 26.49 -1.66
N THR A 391 -7.88 27.15 -0.55
CA THR A 391 -7.59 26.67 0.81
C THR A 391 -8.83 26.03 1.40
N VAL A 392 -8.78 24.71 1.57
CA VAL A 392 -9.95 23.87 1.84
C VAL A 392 -9.73 22.91 3.00
N PRO A 393 -10.82 22.45 3.68
CA PRO A 393 -10.73 21.36 4.63
C PRO A 393 -10.18 20.08 3.94
N TYR A 394 -9.27 19.36 4.62
CA TYR A 394 -8.72 18.10 4.12
C TYR A 394 -9.28 16.92 4.89
N TYR A 395 -10.15 16.14 4.23
CA TYR A 395 -10.82 14.98 4.80
C TYR A 395 -9.95 13.73 4.60
N ILE A 396 -9.21 13.36 5.64
CA ILE A 396 -8.27 12.22 5.64
C ILE A 396 -8.20 11.55 7.03
N ASP A 397 -8.78 12.15 8.07
CA ASP A 397 -8.79 11.61 9.42
C ASP A 397 -9.95 10.62 9.57
N TYR A 398 -9.68 9.34 9.31
CA TYR A 398 -10.66 8.27 9.46
C TYR A 398 -10.83 7.89 10.93
N TYR A 399 -12.07 7.71 11.35
CA TYR A 399 -12.44 7.36 12.73
C TYR A 399 -13.53 6.30 12.75
N ALA A 400 -13.50 5.44 13.77
CA ALA A 400 -14.50 4.39 13.95
C ALA A 400 -15.89 4.98 14.24
N THR A 401 -16.91 4.54 13.51
CA THR A 401 -18.33 4.82 13.77
C THR A 401 -18.98 3.68 14.53
N LYS A 402 -18.46 2.46 14.36
CA LYS A 402 -18.90 1.27 15.08
C LYS A 402 -17.71 0.43 15.51
N ASN A 403 -17.68 0.01 16.76
CA ASN A 403 -16.61 -0.79 17.34
C ASN A 403 -17.15 -2.09 17.92
N VAL A 404 -16.27 -3.10 17.95
CA VAL A 404 -16.43 -4.33 18.74
C VAL A 404 -15.27 -4.46 19.72
N ARG A 405 -15.47 -5.21 20.81
CA ARG A 405 -14.39 -5.46 21.76
C ARG A 405 -13.28 -6.30 21.10
N PHE A 406 -12.03 -5.88 21.26
CA PHE A 406 -10.88 -6.62 20.80
C PHE A 406 -10.68 -7.89 21.65
N PRO A 407 -10.53 -9.09 21.06
CA PRO A 407 -10.46 -10.33 21.84
C PRO A 407 -9.03 -10.75 22.18
N PHE A 408 -8.90 -11.65 23.15
CA PHE A 408 -7.68 -12.39 23.45
C PHE A 408 -7.33 -13.41 22.35
N ALA A 409 -8.35 -14.08 21.81
CA ALA A 409 -8.16 -15.05 20.73
C ALA A 409 -9.44 -15.25 19.90
N TYR A 410 -9.26 -15.76 18.70
CA TYR A 410 -10.32 -16.32 17.86
C TYR A 410 -10.21 -17.84 17.82
N LEU A 411 -11.36 -18.53 17.86
CA LEU A 411 -11.48 -19.98 17.70
C LEU A 411 -12.26 -20.25 16.42
N ILE A 412 -11.65 -21.00 15.46
CA ILE A 412 -12.25 -21.30 14.16
C ILE A 412 -12.61 -22.78 14.14
N THR A 413 -13.88 -23.09 13.98
CA THR A 413 -14.42 -24.46 14.09
C THR A 413 -14.44 -25.21 12.77
N ILE A 414 -14.33 -24.53 11.64
CA ILE A 414 -14.28 -25.16 10.32
C ILE A 414 -12.85 -25.59 9.99
N LYS A 415 -12.73 -26.74 9.33
CA LYS A 415 -11.44 -27.30 8.87
C LYS A 415 -11.28 -27.03 7.38
N ASP A 416 -11.23 -25.76 7.00
CA ASP A 416 -11.02 -25.34 5.62
C ASP A 416 -9.57 -24.96 5.37
N PRO A 417 -8.85 -25.68 4.48
CA PRO A 417 -7.47 -25.33 4.12
C PRO A 417 -7.34 -23.91 3.57
N ALA A 418 -8.36 -23.37 2.89
CA ALA A 418 -8.31 -22.01 2.33
C ALA A 418 -8.16 -20.95 3.43
N ILE A 419 -8.80 -21.14 4.59
CA ILE A 419 -8.68 -20.23 5.74
C ILE A 419 -7.27 -20.29 6.34
N THR A 420 -6.73 -21.50 6.57
CA THR A 420 -5.38 -21.65 7.13
C THR A 420 -4.30 -21.21 6.16
N ASP A 421 -4.49 -21.41 4.87
CA ASP A 421 -3.60 -20.92 3.82
C ASP A 421 -3.60 -19.39 3.78
N LEU A 422 -4.78 -18.77 3.83
CA LEU A 422 -4.90 -17.31 3.90
C LEU A 422 -4.18 -16.74 5.13
N LEU A 423 -4.38 -17.33 6.32
CA LEU A 423 -3.67 -16.90 7.54
C LEU A 423 -2.14 -17.00 7.38
N LYS A 424 -1.64 -18.08 6.78
CA LYS A 424 -0.19 -18.27 6.50
C LYS A 424 0.34 -17.23 5.52
N ILE A 425 -0.39 -16.95 4.44
CA ILE A 425 0.00 -15.94 3.44
C ILE A 425 0.12 -14.56 4.09
N HIS A 426 -0.82 -14.23 4.97
CA HIS A 426 -0.76 -12.99 5.74
C HIS A 426 0.31 -12.97 6.83
N GLY A 427 0.92 -14.12 7.16
CA GLY A 427 1.88 -14.25 8.25
C GLY A 427 1.26 -14.31 9.64
N VAL A 428 -0.07 -14.46 9.72
CA VAL A 428 -0.80 -14.58 10.98
C VAL A 428 -0.54 -15.95 11.59
N LYS A 429 0.01 -15.96 12.80
CA LYS A 429 0.31 -17.19 13.56
C LYS A 429 -0.96 -17.77 14.16
N PHE A 430 -1.09 -19.09 14.12
CA PHE A 430 -2.18 -19.83 14.73
C PHE A 430 -1.71 -21.15 15.32
N GLU A 431 -2.53 -21.71 16.18
CA GLU A 431 -2.27 -22.93 16.95
C GLU A 431 -3.50 -23.86 16.80
N LYS A 432 -3.38 -25.08 17.31
CA LYS A 432 -4.51 -26.02 17.41
C LYS A 432 -4.78 -26.39 18.85
N LEU A 433 -6.04 -26.44 19.23
CA LEU A 433 -6.49 -26.91 20.53
C LEU A 433 -5.99 -28.35 20.75
N SER A 434 -5.30 -28.62 21.88
CA SER A 434 -4.63 -29.90 22.11
C SER A 434 -5.54 -31.01 22.64
N ALA A 435 -6.68 -30.64 23.25
CA ALA A 435 -7.71 -31.53 23.80
C ALA A 435 -9.07 -30.84 23.73
N ASP A 436 -10.17 -31.60 23.83
CA ASP A 436 -11.51 -31.04 23.94
C ASP A 436 -11.58 -30.08 25.12
N ALA A 437 -12.24 -28.95 24.94
CA ALA A 437 -12.35 -27.91 25.98
C ALA A 437 -13.68 -27.18 25.89
N ARG A 438 -14.24 -26.86 27.08
CA ARG A 438 -15.38 -25.96 27.23
C ARG A 438 -14.86 -24.57 27.56
N ILE A 439 -15.12 -23.60 26.67
CA ILE A 439 -14.54 -22.25 26.76
C ILE A 439 -15.66 -21.21 26.74
N GLU A 440 -15.57 -20.20 27.61
CA GLU A 440 -16.42 -19.02 27.56
C GLU A 440 -16.04 -18.18 26.35
N VAL A 441 -16.99 -17.94 25.46
CA VAL A 441 -16.78 -17.23 24.20
C VAL A 441 -17.90 -16.25 23.90
N GLN A 442 -17.63 -15.34 23.03
CA GLN A 442 -18.61 -14.53 22.34
C GLN A 442 -18.79 -15.10 20.92
N ARG A 443 -20.01 -15.58 20.62
CA ARG A 443 -20.40 -16.03 19.29
C ARG A 443 -21.20 -14.95 18.57
N PHE A 444 -21.25 -14.99 17.25
CA PHE A 444 -22.07 -14.10 16.44
C PHE A 444 -23.28 -14.85 15.88
N ASP A 445 -24.47 -14.49 16.37
CA ASP A 445 -25.75 -15.03 15.90
C ASP A 445 -26.24 -14.19 14.71
N ILE A 446 -26.44 -14.83 13.56
CA ILE A 446 -26.74 -14.18 12.28
C ILE A 446 -28.24 -13.88 12.20
N ASN A 447 -28.59 -12.62 11.99
CA ASN A 447 -29.96 -12.20 11.64
C ASN A 447 -30.16 -12.21 10.13
N GLU A 448 -29.18 -11.68 9.39
CA GLU A 448 -29.26 -11.51 7.94
C GLU A 448 -27.87 -11.63 7.30
N LEU A 449 -27.82 -12.31 6.16
CA LEU A 449 -26.65 -12.37 5.27
C LEU A 449 -27.08 -11.88 3.89
N LYS A 450 -26.41 -10.87 3.35
CA LYS A 450 -26.70 -10.27 2.05
C LYS A 450 -25.49 -10.35 1.13
N GLY A 451 -25.68 -10.93 -0.05
CA GLY A 451 -24.73 -10.81 -1.16
C GLY A 451 -24.96 -9.50 -1.93
N SER A 452 -23.88 -8.88 -2.38
CA SER A 452 -23.94 -7.74 -3.31
C SER A 452 -24.60 -8.15 -4.62
N THR A 453 -25.34 -7.24 -5.25
CA THR A 453 -25.86 -7.42 -6.61
C THR A 453 -24.86 -6.98 -7.70
N LYS A 454 -23.74 -6.37 -7.29
CA LYS A 454 -22.68 -5.91 -8.20
C LYS A 454 -21.45 -6.79 -8.02
N LEU A 455 -20.90 -7.24 -9.13
CA LEU A 455 -19.63 -7.96 -9.17
C LEU A 455 -18.49 -7.01 -8.76
N ASN A 456 -17.64 -7.46 -7.84
CA ASN A 456 -16.45 -6.74 -7.38
C ASN A 456 -15.27 -7.71 -7.37
N GLN A 457 -14.30 -7.51 -8.26
CA GLN A 457 -13.09 -8.36 -8.35
C GLN A 457 -13.38 -9.85 -8.41
N GLY A 458 -14.38 -10.26 -9.21
CA GLY A 458 -14.79 -11.66 -9.33
C GLY A 458 -15.76 -12.16 -8.26
N HIS A 459 -16.12 -11.34 -7.26
CA HIS A 459 -16.97 -11.70 -6.11
C HIS A 459 -18.28 -10.93 -6.07
N TYR A 460 -19.34 -11.58 -5.63
CA TYR A 460 -20.52 -10.93 -5.06
C TYR A 460 -20.31 -10.85 -3.55
N THR A 461 -19.72 -9.75 -3.10
CA THR A 461 -19.26 -9.59 -1.72
C THR A 461 -20.41 -9.63 -0.72
N ASN A 462 -20.16 -10.20 0.48
CA ASN A 462 -21.18 -10.36 1.49
C ASN A 462 -21.13 -9.26 2.55
N THR A 463 -22.30 -8.89 3.06
CA THR A 463 -22.48 -8.16 4.32
C THR A 463 -23.34 -8.97 5.27
N ILE A 464 -23.15 -8.78 6.58
CA ILE A 464 -23.85 -9.55 7.61
C ILE A 464 -24.39 -8.63 8.69
N ASP A 465 -25.61 -8.90 9.13
CA ASP A 465 -26.17 -8.33 10.35
C ASP A 465 -26.44 -9.43 11.38
N GLY A 466 -26.32 -9.08 12.65
CA GLY A 466 -26.48 -10.03 13.74
C GLY A 466 -26.10 -9.44 15.09
N LYS A 467 -26.00 -10.30 16.08
CA LYS A 467 -25.68 -9.91 17.45
C LYS A 467 -24.63 -10.84 18.06
N TYR A 468 -23.79 -10.27 18.91
CA TYR A 468 -22.87 -11.04 19.73
C TYR A 468 -23.59 -11.57 20.98
N VAL A 469 -23.36 -12.86 21.29
CA VAL A 469 -23.94 -13.56 22.44
C VAL A 469 -22.83 -14.28 23.21
N ASN A 470 -22.72 -14.02 24.49
CA ASN A 470 -21.76 -14.66 25.38
C ASN A 470 -22.29 -15.99 25.91
N GLY A 471 -21.40 -16.96 26.08
CA GLY A 471 -21.71 -18.23 26.73
C GLY A 471 -20.66 -19.29 26.49
N PRO A 472 -20.71 -20.40 27.27
CA PRO A 472 -19.77 -21.50 27.09
C PRO A 472 -20.10 -22.32 25.85
N VAL A 473 -19.06 -22.72 25.12
CA VAL A 473 -19.14 -23.60 23.95
C VAL A 473 -18.10 -24.72 24.08
N ASP A 474 -18.47 -25.92 23.66
CA ASP A 474 -17.58 -27.08 23.64
C ASP A 474 -16.84 -27.12 22.30
N PHE A 475 -15.53 -27.11 22.36
CA PHE A 475 -14.64 -27.15 21.20
C PHE A 475 -13.86 -28.47 21.18
N PRO A 476 -13.86 -29.21 20.05
CA PRO A 476 -13.06 -30.42 19.91
C PRO A 476 -11.57 -30.10 19.75
N ALA A 477 -10.74 -31.07 20.11
CA ALA A 477 -9.31 -31.03 19.79
C ALA A 477 -9.07 -30.77 18.30
N GLY A 478 -8.08 -29.96 17.97
CA GLY A 478 -7.78 -29.56 16.62
C GLY A 478 -8.52 -28.31 16.13
N THR A 479 -9.41 -27.70 16.94
CA THR A 479 -9.97 -26.36 16.68
C THR A 479 -8.81 -25.37 16.52
N ILE A 480 -8.88 -24.52 15.47
CA ILE A 480 -7.85 -23.51 15.19
C ILE A 480 -7.99 -22.36 16.18
N ILE A 481 -6.84 -21.91 16.72
CA ILE A 481 -6.75 -20.80 17.67
C ILE A 481 -5.86 -19.74 17.06
N VAL A 482 -6.39 -18.53 16.88
CA VAL A 482 -5.62 -17.35 16.45
C VAL A 482 -5.52 -16.40 17.63
N ARG A 483 -4.35 -16.38 18.32
CA ARG A 483 -4.12 -15.42 19.41
C ARG A 483 -3.82 -14.05 18.82
N THR A 484 -4.41 -13.02 19.40
CA THR A 484 -4.19 -11.62 18.98
C THR A 484 -2.92 -11.03 19.57
N ALA A 485 -2.30 -11.72 20.55
CA ALA A 485 -1.01 -11.37 21.14
C ALA A 485 0.16 -11.63 20.15
N GLN A 486 0.12 -10.97 19.00
CA GLN A 486 1.15 -11.02 17.96
C GLN A 486 1.21 -9.66 17.25
N PRO A 487 2.33 -9.28 16.58
CA PRO A 487 2.42 -8.00 15.86
C PRO A 487 1.26 -7.79 14.86
N LEU A 488 0.77 -8.88 14.27
CA LEU A 488 -0.33 -8.90 13.31
C LEU A 488 -1.71 -9.10 13.97
N GLY A 489 -1.86 -8.78 15.26
CA GLY A 489 -3.11 -8.95 15.99
C GLY A 489 -4.28 -8.15 15.41
N ASN A 490 -4.04 -6.93 14.94
CA ASN A 490 -5.06 -6.10 14.28
C ASN A 490 -5.47 -6.70 12.92
N LEU A 491 -4.50 -7.18 12.14
CA LEU A 491 -4.79 -7.86 10.87
C LEU A 491 -5.58 -9.15 11.07
N ALA A 492 -5.24 -9.94 12.12
CA ALA A 492 -5.99 -11.14 12.48
C ALA A 492 -7.46 -10.80 12.82
N ALA A 493 -7.68 -9.72 13.58
CA ALA A 493 -9.03 -9.25 13.88
C ALA A 493 -9.76 -8.82 12.60
N TYR A 494 -9.11 -8.08 11.72
CA TYR A 494 -9.72 -7.63 10.47
C TYR A 494 -10.18 -8.79 9.57
N LEU A 495 -9.36 -9.83 9.47
CA LEU A 495 -9.70 -11.03 8.69
C LEU A 495 -10.88 -11.80 9.29
N LEU A 496 -10.97 -11.90 10.62
CA LEU A 496 -11.81 -12.86 11.32
C LEU A 496 -13.12 -12.30 11.91
N GLU A 497 -13.21 -10.97 12.10
CA GLU A 497 -14.48 -10.35 12.48
C GLU A 497 -15.51 -10.47 11.36
N PRO A 498 -16.81 -10.69 11.67
CA PRO A 498 -17.82 -10.94 10.65
C PRO A 498 -18.21 -9.71 9.81
N GLN A 499 -18.13 -8.51 10.37
CA GLN A 499 -18.77 -7.32 9.82
C GLN A 499 -17.85 -6.38 9.01
N PRO A 500 -16.51 -6.33 9.22
CA PRO A 500 -15.66 -5.45 8.42
C PRO A 500 -15.70 -5.79 6.93
N ASN A 501 -15.67 -4.76 6.10
CA ASN A 501 -15.35 -4.93 4.68
C ASN A 501 -13.94 -5.54 4.57
N ASP A 502 -13.72 -6.43 3.59
CA ASP A 502 -12.45 -7.10 3.32
C ASP A 502 -12.05 -8.27 4.25
N GLY A 503 -12.88 -8.62 5.25
CA GLY A 503 -12.71 -9.86 6.02
C GLY A 503 -13.05 -11.13 5.21
N ILE A 504 -12.82 -12.30 5.81
CA ILE A 504 -13.09 -13.61 5.16
C ILE A 504 -14.56 -13.82 4.79
N LEU A 505 -15.49 -13.20 5.52
CA LEU A 505 -16.91 -13.22 5.17
C LEU A 505 -17.17 -12.38 3.92
N PHE A 506 -16.65 -11.16 3.88
CA PHE A 506 -16.85 -10.22 2.79
C PHE A 506 -16.42 -10.83 1.44
N TRP A 507 -15.27 -11.53 1.41
CA TRP A 507 -14.68 -12.15 0.22
C TRP A 507 -15.11 -13.62 -0.01
N ASN A 508 -16.28 -14.03 0.50
CA ASN A 508 -16.95 -15.31 0.21
C ASN A 508 -16.23 -16.59 0.70
N PHE A 509 -15.23 -16.52 1.55
CA PHE A 509 -14.55 -17.73 2.09
C PHE A 509 -15.48 -18.60 2.93
N LEU A 510 -16.57 -18.03 3.47
CA LEU A 510 -17.48 -18.70 4.39
C LEU A 510 -18.83 -19.11 3.79
N ASP A 511 -19.13 -18.76 2.54
CA ASP A 511 -20.46 -18.91 1.94
C ASP A 511 -21.05 -20.31 2.11
N ARG A 512 -20.29 -21.36 1.76
CA ARG A 512 -20.74 -22.75 1.86
C ARG A 512 -21.05 -23.23 3.28
N TYR A 513 -20.56 -22.53 4.30
CA TYR A 513 -20.78 -22.85 5.70
C TYR A 513 -21.98 -22.11 6.30
N LEU A 514 -22.42 -21.02 5.68
CA LEU A 514 -23.46 -20.12 6.21
C LEU A 514 -24.81 -20.30 5.50
N VAL A 515 -24.84 -20.90 4.31
CA VAL A 515 -26.09 -21.09 3.56
C VAL A 515 -27.06 -22.00 4.32
N PRO A 516 -28.27 -21.51 4.67
CA PRO A 516 -29.26 -22.32 5.36
C PRO A 516 -29.77 -23.43 4.43
N GLN A 517 -29.94 -24.63 4.99
CA GLN A 517 -30.53 -25.77 4.28
C GLN A 517 -31.95 -26.02 4.78
N TRP A 518 -32.85 -26.30 3.84
CA TRP A 518 -34.22 -26.76 4.15
C TRP A 518 -35.02 -25.83 5.08
N GLY A 519 -34.78 -24.51 5.02
CA GLY A 519 -35.53 -23.54 5.84
C GLY A 519 -35.10 -23.45 7.31
N LEU A 520 -33.94 -23.97 7.69
CA LEU A 520 -33.44 -24.01 9.07
C LEU A 520 -32.64 -22.75 9.46
N GLY A 521 -32.82 -21.61 8.88
CA GLY A 521 -32.08 -20.41 9.22
C GLY A 521 -30.57 -20.55 8.96
N TYR A 522 -29.79 -19.53 9.31
CA TYR A 522 -28.33 -19.54 9.12
C TYR A 522 -27.63 -20.49 10.10
N ASN A 523 -26.59 -21.18 9.60
CA ASN A 523 -25.66 -21.86 10.48
C ASN A 523 -24.92 -20.85 11.37
N GLN A 524 -24.41 -21.33 12.51
CA GLN A 524 -23.59 -20.51 13.40
C GLN A 524 -22.36 -19.95 12.65
N TYR A 525 -22.06 -18.65 12.82
CA TYR A 525 -20.81 -18.09 12.32
C TYR A 525 -19.62 -18.88 12.91
N PRO A 526 -18.71 -19.40 12.06
CA PRO A 526 -17.76 -20.43 12.51
C PRO A 526 -16.54 -19.89 13.25
N VAL A 527 -16.48 -18.59 13.52
CA VAL A 527 -15.41 -17.93 14.27
C VAL A 527 -15.97 -17.37 15.57
N TYR A 528 -15.38 -17.78 16.69
CA TYR A 528 -15.77 -17.40 18.04
C TYR A 528 -14.67 -16.54 18.66
N LYS A 529 -15.05 -15.60 19.53
CA LYS A 529 -14.12 -14.71 20.23
C LYS A 529 -13.98 -15.14 21.68
N VAL A 530 -12.74 -15.32 22.13
CA VAL A 530 -12.39 -15.38 23.55
C VAL A 530 -12.02 -13.96 23.96
N LEU A 531 -12.86 -13.32 24.77
CA LEU A 531 -12.69 -11.90 25.08
C LEU A 531 -11.61 -11.63 26.12
N ASP A 532 -11.50 -12.50 27.11
CA ASP A 532 -10.62 -12.32 28.25
C ASP A 532 -9.51 -13.37 28.24
N ARG A 533 -8.38 -13.03 28.86
CA ARG A 533 -7.26 -13.97 28.99
C ARG A 533 -7.71 -15.27 29.66
N THR A 534 -7.51 -16.38 28.97
CA THR A 534 -7.96 -17.72 29.38
C THR A 534 -6.87 -18.73 29.10
N ASP A 535 -6.69 -19.69 30.00
CA ASP A 535 -5.76 -20.80 29.79
C ASP A 535 -6.35 -21.77 28.75
N ILE A 536 -5.86 -21.68 27.53
CA ILE A 536 -6.23 -22.57 26.42
C ILE A 536 -5.02 -23.43 26.07
N LYS A 537 -5.13 -24.73 26.33
CA LYS A 537 -4.06 -25.70 26.00
C LYS A 537 -3.99 -25.90 24.48
N SER A 538 -2.89 -25.56 23.90
CA SER A 538 -2.69 -25.59 22.44
C SER A 538 -1.36 -26.22 22.03
N LYS A 539 -1.24 -26.54 20.76
CA LYS A 539 0.00 -26.94 20.10
C LYS A 539 0.23 -25.99 18.92
N PRO A 540 1.42 -25.41 18.77
CA PRO A 540 1.72 -24.59 17.61
C PRO A 540 1.56 -25.43 16.32
N GLU A 541 1.06 -24.80 15.27
CA GLU A 541 1.18 -25.37 13.92
C GLU A 541 2.55 -24.96 13.37
N ILE A 542 3.36 -25.97 13.04
CA ILE A 542 4.72 -25.81 12.51
C ILE A 542 4.65 -25.43 11.03
#